data_00a07f847d68f880569cdeed66f79fa9
#
_entry.id   00a07f847d68f880569cdeed66f79fa9
#
_cell.length_a   1.000
_cell.length_b   1.000
_cell.length_c   1.000
_cell.angle_alpha   90.00
_cell.angle_beta   90.00
_cell.angle_gamma   90.00
#
_symmetry.space_group_name_H-M   'P 1'
#
loop_
_entity.id
_entity.type
_entity.pdbx_description
1 polymer ?
#
loop_
_entity_poly.entity_id
_entity_poly.type
_entity_poly.pdbx_seq_one_letter_code
_entity_poly.pdbx_strand_id
1 'polypeptide(L)'
;MVFGRACANRINDITTPSAPLKPLPANAGEFSIDNLDKLRHSTGPLSTAEIRGSMQQVMQNHAAVFRVQDKLEEGVIKIDEVCKSMVDVGITDRSMVRDTDETLILTLP
;
A
#
# COMPACT_ATOMS: atom_id res chain seq x y z
N MET A 1 -22.18 -2.09 -5.88
CA MET A 1 -23.37 -2.28 -5.02
C MET A 1 -23.31 -3.52 -4.13
N VAL A 2 -22.84 -4.67 -4.59
CA VAL A 2 -22.80 -5.92 -3.79
C VAL A 2 -22.00 -5.77 -2.48
N PHE A 3 -20.77 -5.27 -2.56
CA PHE A 3 -19.92 -5.12 -1.39
C PHE A 3 -20.40 -4.04 -0.40
N GLY A 4 -20.99 -2.94 -0.89
CA GLY A 4 -21.59 -1.94 -0.01
C GLY A 4 -22.75 -2.52 0.82
N ARG A 5 -23.60 -3.34 0.21
CA ARG A 5 -24.68 -4.04 0.91
C ARG A 5 -24.12 -5.05 1.92
N ALA A 6 -23.09 -5.80 1.54
CA ALA A 6 -22.44 -6.76 2.44
C ALA A 6 -21.82 -6.04 3.66
N CYS A 7 -21.17 -4.90 3.47
CA CYS A 7 -20.65 -4.08 4.56
C CYS A 7 -21.78 -3.59 5.49
N ALA A 8 -22.87 -3.06 4.94
CA ALA A 8 -24.00 -2.60 5.73
C ALA A 8 -24.62 -3.73 6.57
N ASN A 9 -24.84 -4.90 5.99
CA ASN A 9 -25.34 -6.05 6.70
C ASN A 9 -24.38 -6.46 7.83
N ARG A 10 -23.07 -6.53 7.53
CA ARG A 10 -22.08 -6.90 8.54
C ARG A 10 -22.03 -5.89 9.69
N ILE A 11 -22.10 -4.60 9.41
CA ILE A 11 -22.17 -3.57 10.47
C ILE A 11 -23.42 -3.78 11.34
N ASN A 12 -24.58 -4.03 10.72
CA ASN A 12 -25.80 -4.28 11.45
C ASN A 12 -25.71 -5.53 12.35
N ASP A 13 -25.02 -6.57 11.90
CA ASP A 13 -24.86 -7.83 12.66
C ASP A 13 -23.93 -7.68 13.88
N ILE A 14 -22.92 -6.81 13.79
CA ILE A 14 -21.87 -6.71 14.82
C ILE A 14 -21.97 -5.46 15.69
N THR A 15 -22.86 -4.52 15.34
CA THR A 15 -22.96 -3.22 16.03
C THR A 15 -24.35 -3.07 16.66
N THR A 16 -24.40 -2.67 17.90
CA THR A 16 -25.65 -2.31 18.58
C THR A 16 -25.83 -0.79 18.50
N PRO A 17 -27.02 -0.28 18.12
CA PRO A 17 -27.28 1.15 18.14
C PRO A 17 -26.99 1.75 19.53
N SER A 18 -26.34 2.90 19.54
CA SER A 18 -25.97 3.61 20.79
C SER A 18 -24.99 2.87 21.71
N ALA A 19 -24.35 1.80 21.24
CA ALA A 19 -23.29 1.16 22.01
C ALA A 19 -22.13 2.14 22.26
N PRO A 20 -21.55 2.17 23.47
CA PRO A 20 -20.42 3.04 23.73
C PRO A 20 -19.22 2.65 22.86
N LEU A 21 -18.57 3.64 22.27
CA LEU A 21 -17.36 3.42 21.51
C LEU A 21 -16.23 2.97 22.45
N LYS A 22 -15.44 2.03 21.99
CA LYS A 22 -14.23 1.64 22.72
C LYS A 22 -13.29 2.83 22.81
N PRO A 23 -12.67 3.11 23.96
CA PRO A 23 -11.68 4.17 24.07
C PRO A 23 -10.51 3.85 23.13
N LEU A 24 -10.02 4.86 22.44
CA LEU A 24 -8.83 4.74 21.62
C LEU A 24 -7.61 4.56 22.54
N PRO A 25 -6.70 3.65 22.22
CA PRO A 25 -5.43 3.56 22.92
C PRO A 25 -4.65 4.89 22.74
N ALA A 26 -3.83 5.24 23.74
CA ALA A 26 -3.07 6.49 23.74
C ALA A 26 -2.14 6.64 22.50
N ASN A 27 -1.72 5.51 21.97
CA ASN A 27 -0.85 5.42 20.78
C ASN A 27 -1.62 5.14 19.47
N ALA A 28 -2.94 5.36 19.45
CA ALA A 28 -3.71 5.18 18.23
C ALA A 28 -3.18 6.12 17.13
N GLY A 29 -2.75 5.55 16.01
CA GLY A 29 -2.20 6.30 14.89
C GLY A 29 -0.66 6.41 14.88
N GLU A 30 0.06 6.15 15.96
CA GLU A 30 1.53 6.17 15.98
C GLU A 30 2.12 5.29 14.89
N PHE A 31 1.58 4.10 14.68
CA PHE A 31 2.03 3.20 13.61
C PHE A 31 1.98 3.86 12.21
N SER A 32 0.92 4.59 11.92
CA SER A 32 0.76 5.27 10.62
C SER A 32 1.71 6.46 10.51
N ILE A 33 1.89 7.21 11.58
CA ILE A 33 2.83 8.35 11.65
C ILE A 33 4.26 7.85 11.48
N ASP A 34 4.64 6.81 12.19
CA ASP A 34 5.97 6.20 12.11
C ASP A 34 6.28 5.67 10.71
N ASN A 35 5.30 5.04 10.05
CA ASN A 35 5.46 4.56 8.67
C ASN A 35 5.67 5.72 7.70
N LEU A 36 4.87 6.78 7.83
CA LEU A 36 5.03 7.97 7.00
C LEU A 36 6.41 8.62 7.22
N ASP A 37 6.83 8.74 8.48
CA ASP A 37 8.10 9.35 8.82
C ASP A 37 9.30 8.52 8.32
N LYS A 38 9.23 7.20 8.45
CA LYS A 38 10.22 6.28 7.87
C LYS A 38 10.35 6.45 6.36
N LEU A 39 9.23 6.50 5.63
CA LEU A 39 9.24 6.73 4.20
C LEU A 39 9.82 8.09 3.84
N ARG A 40 9.36 9.14 4.51
CA ARG A 40 9.80 10.52 4.29
C ARG A 40 11.31 10.70 4.47
N HIS A 41 11.92 9.95 5.37
CA HIS A 41 13.35 10.02 5.64
C HIS A 41 14.15 8.88 4.98
N SER A 42 13.53 8.08 4.12
CA SER A 42 14.25 7.03 3.42
C SER A 42 15.26 7.62 2.43
N THR A 43 16.46 7.04 2.42
CA THR A 43 17.60 7.51 1.62
C THR A 43 18.16 6.40 0.73
N GLY A 44 17.34 5.42 0.37
CA GLY A 44 17.76 4.32 -0.49
C GLY A 44 18.16 4.77 -1.90
N PRO A 45 18.83 3.91 -2.64
CA PRO A 45 19.30 4.21 -3.98
C PRO A 45 18.21 4.14 -5.06
N LEU A 46 17.06 3.50 -4.78
CA LEU A 46 16.00 3.29 -5.76
C LEU A 46 14.96 4.41 -5.71
N SER A 47 14.64 4.96 -6.87
CA SER A 47 13.51 5.88 -6.99
C SER A 47 12.17 5.14 -7.01
N THR A 48 11.12 5.79 -6.57
CA THR A 48 9.75 5.25 -6.67
C THR A 48 9.34 4.97 -8.12
N ALA A 49 9.85 5.76 -9.08
CA ALA A 49 9.60 5.54 -10.50
C ALA A 49 10.18 4.21 -10.99
N GLU A 50 11.39 3.84 -10.55
CA GLU A 50 12.01 2.56 -10.88
C GLU A 50 11.26 1.38 -10.28
N ILE A 51 10.90 1.47 -9.01
CA ILE A 51 10.12 0.41 -8.31
C ILE A 51 8.76 0.23 -8.99
N ARG A 52 8.06 1.33 -9.29
CA ARG A 52 6.77 1.30 -9.99
C ARG A 52 6.90 0.72 -11.40
N GLY A 53 7.91 1.13 -12.16
CA GLY A 53 8.17 0.58 -13.49
C GLY A 53 8.38 -0.92 -13.45
N SER A 54 9.15 -1.42 -12.50
CA SER A 54 9.38 -2.85 -12.27
C SER A 54 8.08 -3.59 -11.93
N MET A 55 7.27 -3.04 -11.02
CA MET A 55 5.96 -3.60 -10.66
C MET A 55 5.04 -3.68 -11.89
N GLN A 56 4.91 -2.60 -12.64
CA GLN A 56 4.06 -2.54 -13.84
C GLN A 56 4.51 -3.56 -14.88
N GLN A 57 5.83 -3.71 -15.09
CA GLN A 57 6.38 -4.67 -16.04
C GLN A 57 6.10 -6.11 -15.61
N VAL A 58 6.27 -6.45 -14.33
CA VAL A 58 5.93 -7.77 -13.80
C VAL A 58 4.44 -8.06 -13.98
N MET A 59 3.58 -7.13 -13.63
CA MET A 59 2.13 -7.29 -13.76
C MET A 59 1.71 -7.44 -15.23
N GLN A 60 2.30 -6.67 -16.15
CA GLN A 60 2.00 -6.75 -17.57
C GLN A 60 2.43 -8.10 -18.18
N ASN A 61 3.55 -8.64 -17.73
CA ASN A 61 4.09 -9.88 -18.30
C ASN A 61 3.46 -11.15 -17.72
N HIS A 62 2.99 -11.10 -16.46
CA HIS A 62 2.59 -12.31 -15.75
C HIS A 62 1.11 -12.36 -15.35
N ALA A 63 0.46 -11.21 -15.20
CA ALA A 63 -0.92 -11.11 -14.74
C ALA A 63 -1.85 -10.35 -15.71
N ALA A 64 -1.43 -10.16 -16.97
CA ALA A 64 -2.22 -9.48 -18.00
C ALA A 64 -3.33 -10.38 -18.60
N VAL A 65 -3.47 -10.42 -19.92
CA VAL A 65 -4.54 -11.13 -20.62
C VAL A 65 -4.38 -12.65 -20.55
N PHE A 66 -3.18 -13.14 -20.79
CA PHE A 66 -2.88 -14.58 -20.80
C PHE A 66 -2.40 -15.03 -19.43
N ARG A 67 -3.28 -15.68 -18.68
CA ARG A 67 -3.05 -16.14 -17.31
C ARG A 67 -3.04 -17.66 -17.29
N VAL A 68 -1.85 -18.23 -17.35
CA VAL A 68 -1.63 -19.66 -17.16
C VAL A 68 -0.88 -19.87 -15.84
N GLN A 69 -1.02 -21.04 -15.24
CA GLN A 69 -0.52 -21.34 -13.90
C GLN A 69 0.98 -20.99 -13.75
N ASP A 70 1.81 -21.51 -14.64
CA ASP A 70 3.27 -21.30 -14.59
C ASP A 70 3.66 -19.82 -14.65
N LYS A 71 2.94 -19.02 -15.47
CA LYS A 71 3.17 -17.58 -15.57
C LYS A 71 2.77 -16.82 -14.32
N LEU A 72 1.68 -17.23 -13.70
CA LEU A 72 1.22 -16.60 -12.45
C LEU A 72 2.16 -16.94 -11.29
N GLU A 73 2.64 -18.16 -11.19
CA GLU A 73 3.60 -18.58 -10.16
C GLU A 73 4.94 -17.82 -10.30
N GLU A 74 5.47 -17.71 -11.51
CA GLU A 74 6.64 -16.88 -11.81
C GLU A 74 6.39 -15.41 -11.43
N GLY A 75 5.19 -14.90 -11.73
CA GLY A 75 4.76 -13.53 -11.42
C GLY A 75 4.74 -13.26 -9.92
N VAL A 76 4.26 -14.21 -9.12
CA VAL A 76 4.24 -14.09 -7.65
C VAL A 76 5.67 -13.95 -7.09
N ILE A 77 6.60 -14.74 -7.59
CA ILE A 77 8.00 -14.65 -7.15
C ILE A 77 8.59 -13.28 -7.50
N LYS A 78 8.39 -12.82 -8.74
CA LYS A 78 8.93 -11.54 -9.20
C LYS A 78 8.29 -10.33 -8.50
N ILE A 79 6.99 -10.36 -8.21
CA ILE A 79 6.36 -9.26 -7.48
C ILE A 79 6.83 -9.19 -6.03
N ASP A 80 7.12 -10.32 -5.42
CA ASP A 80 7.72 -10.37 -4.08
C ASP A 80 9.12 -9.76 -4.04
N GLU A 81 9.93 -9.97 -5.09
CA GLU A 81 11.22 -9.29 -5.25
C GLU A 81 11.07 -7.77 -5.35
N VAL A 82 10.09 -7.30 -6.14
CA VAL A 82 9.78 -5.87 -6.23
C VAL A 82 9.30 -5.32 -4.89
N CYS A 83 8.44 -6.04 -4.16
CA CYS A 83 8.01 -5.64 -2.82
C CYS A 83 9.20 -5.52 -1.85
N LYS A 84 10.14 -6.45 -1.89
CA LYS A 84 11.35 -6.39 -1.07
C LYS A 84 12.23 -5.19 -1.40
N SER A 85 12.31 -4.78 -2.66
CA SER A 85 13.08 -3.61 -3.07
C SER A 85 12.53 -2.28 -2.53
N MET A 86 11.30 -2.24 -2.01
CA MET A 86 10.74 -1.04 -1.37
C MET A 86 11.52 -0.61 -0.11
N VAL A 87 12.28 -1.50 0.50
CA VAL A 87 13.15 -1.15 1.63
C VAL A 87 14.26 -0.17 1.19
N ASP A 88 14.67 -0.27 -0.07
CA ASP A 88 15.72 0.53 -0.67
C ASP A 88 15.21 1.80 -1.36
N VAL A 89 13.97 2.21 -1.10
CA VAL A 89 13.40 3.41 -1.69
C VAL A 89 14.11 4.67 -1.17
N GLY A 90 14.36 5.62 -2.06
CA GLY A 90 14.86 6.93 -1.72
C GLY A 90 13.86 8.02 -2.05
N ILE A 91 13.56 8.90 -1.10
CA ILE A 91 12.68 10.04 -1.27
C ILE A 91 13.48 11.32 -1.22
N THR A 92 13.40 12.12 -2.26
CA THR A 92 14.14 13.38 -2.40
C THR A 92 13.35 14.56 -1.84
N ASP A 93 12.04 14.60 -2.07
CA ASP A 93 11.18 15.64 -1.54
C ASP A 93 10.56 15.20 -0.20
N ARG A 94 10.88 15.92 0.85
CA ARG A 94 10.44 15.68 2.23
C ARG A 94 9.37 16.67 2.69
N SER A 95 8.86 17.49 1.77
CA SER A 95 7.83 18.46 2.12
C SER A 95 6.51 17.76 2.45
N MET A 96 5.71 18.38 3.31
CA MET A 96 4.39 17.89 3.70
C MET A 96 3.29 18.64 2.95
N VAL A 97 3.62 19.33 1.86
CA VAL A 97 2.66 20.11 1.08
C VAL A 97 2.03 19.23 0.01
N ARG A 98 0.72 19.32 -0.09
CA ARG A 98 -0.14 18.48 -0.94
C ARG A 98 0.25 18.42 -2.43
N ASP A 99 0.94 19.45 -2.93
CA ASP A 99 1.26 19.57 -4.36
C ASP A 99 2.62 18.99 -4.74
N THR A 100 3.35 18.39 -3.81
CA THR A 100 4.77 18.28 -3.98
C THR A 100 5.29 16.91 -4.38
N ASP A 101 4.61 15.81 -4.15
CA ASP A 101 5.17 14.58 -4.69
C ASP A 101 4.17 13.43 -4.80
N GLU A 102 3.88 13.06 -6.03
CA GLU A 102 3.25 11.78 -6.34
C GLU A 102 4.02 10.61 -5.72
N THR A 103 5.30 10.80 -5.44
CA THR A 103 6.22 9.83 -4.87
C THR A 103 5.77 9.36 -3.50
N LEU A 104 5.40 10.28 -2.62
CA LEU A 104 4.99 9.95 -1.25
C LEU A 104 3.62 9.26 -1.22
N ILE A 105 2.68 9.69 -2.05
CA ILE A 105 1.32 9.12 -2.13
C ILE A 105 1.35 7.70 -2.68
N LEU A 106 2.27 7.40 -3.57
CA LEU A 106 2.34 6.13 -4.29
C LEU A 106 3.14 5.05 -3.54
N THR A 107 3.87 5.41 -2.50
CA THR A 107 4.58 4.49 -1.62
C THR A 107 3.84 4.16 -0.33
N LEU A 108 2.72 4.84 -0.06
CA LEU A 108 1.87 4.47 1.06
C LEU A 108 1.12 3.16 0.77
N PRO A 109 1.12 2.21 1.69
CA PRO A 109 0.41 0.93 1.55
C PRO A 109 -1.11 1.09 1.45
#